data_391a9adfc85a96e0d4175fd974bac2df
#
_entry.id   391a9adfc85a96e0d4175fd974bac2df
#
_cell.length_a   1.000
_cell.length_b   1.000
_cell.length_c   1.000
_cell.angle_alpha   90.00
_cell.angle_beta   90.00
_cell.angle_gamma   90.00
#
_symmetry.space_group_name_H-M   'P 1'
#
loop_
_entity.id
_entity.type
_entity.pdbx_description
1 polymer ?
#
loop_
_entity_poly.entity_id
_entity_poly.type
_entity_poly.pdbx_seq_one_letter_code
_entity_poly.pdbx_strand_id
1 'polypeptide(L)'
;MRLSFSYLFLLLALICLGLWAGEPAAQGQSPEVYLARIEGGIDGRTAAYVERVISEAEDSGIGAVVLEINTPGGRLDSTQEIVEAESNAGDVAILAYVTPRGAQAASAGTFVVMGSDAAAMAPQTRLGAAHPVDARGGDILGTLGEKATNDAASLMTGLAEAHGRNEEWAESSVRESASVGAGEALNLGIVEHVEPDLYSVLEAMDGETVEPKGITLLTSGATVVEKPMTFAERTGVPPFALWTLAALTTLFVLSVSLTYRRMKRWRVSTGSEGMIGEIGTVRRPVASGVGGLVFVHGERWRALPEDRDSPTIKTGAEVEVVALHHGSVVVRPIKYTEGRDGPGKLRE
;
A
#
# COMPACT_ATOMS: atom_id res chain seq x y z
N MET A 1 15.34 4.30 -57.16
CA MET A 1 16.33 5.16 -56.48
C MET A 1 17.29 4.24 -55.71
N ARG A 2 18.47 3.98 -56.26
CA ARG A 2 19.46 3.07 -55.65
C ARG A 2 20.30 3.88 -54.68
N LEU A 3 20.04 3.77 -53.38
CA LEU A 3 20.95 4.28 -52.36
C LEU A 3 22.25 3.47 -52.46
N SER A 4 23.32 4.15 -52.82
CA SER A 4 24.63 3.58 -53.01
C SER A 4 25.14 2.97 -51.69
N PHE A 5 25.70 1.76 -51.74
CA PHE A 5 26.29 1.00 -50.61
C PHE A 5 27.32 1.84 -49.84
N SER A 6 27.86 2.89 -50.44
CA SER A 6 28.79 3.81 -49.80
C SER A 6 28.18 4.68 -48.69
N TYR A 7 26.89 5.03 -48.79
CA TYR A 7 26.21 5.81 -47.74
C TYR A 7 25.88 4.98 -46.51
N LEU A 8 25.60 3.68 -46.72
CA LEU A 8 25.36 2.76 -45.61
C LEU A 8 26.63 2.50 -44.80
N PHE A 9 27.79 2.41 -45.49
CA PHE A 9 29.10 2.25 -44.83
C PHE A 9 29.53 3.51 -44.07
N LEU A 10 29.23 4.70 -44.61
CA LEU A 10 29.51 5.97 -43.94
C LEU A 10 28.63 6.16 -42.70
N LEU A 11 27.37 5.73 -42.73
CA LEU A 11 26.45 5.80 -41.61
C LEU A 11 26.86 4.83 -40.49
N LEU A 12 27.29 3.61 -40.87
CA LEU A 12 27.81 2.62 -39.92
C LEU A 12 29.15 3.05 -39.29
N ALA A 13 30.03 3.70 -40.06
CA ALA A 13 31.29 4.24 -39.55
C ALA A 13 31.05 5.40 -38.57
N LEU A 14 30.08 6.27 -38.83
CA LEU A 14 29.69 7.37 -37.95
C LEU A 14 29.02 6.86 -36.66
N ILE A 15 28.24 5.76 -36.71
CA ILE A 15 27.67 5.13 -35.52
C ILE A 15 28.77 4.47 -34.69
N CYS A 16 29.77 3.81 -35.33
CA CYS A 16 30.91 3.23 -34.62
C CYS A 16 31.85 4.27 -34.01
N LEU A 17 32.03 5.44 -34.64
CA LEU A 17 32.80 6.56 -34.05
C LEU A 17 32.04 7.24 -32.90
N GLY A 18 30.71 7.28 -32.94
CA GLY A 18 29.87 7.80 -31.83
C GLY A 18 29.85 6.90 -30.59
N LEU A 19 30.12 5.60 -30.76
CA LEU A 19 30.21 4.65 -29.66
C LEU A 19 31.60 4.63 -28.98
N TRP A 20 32.57 5.35 -29.52
CA TRP A 20 33.91 5.52 -28.93
C TRP A 20 34.14 6.90 -28.32
N ALA A 21 33.09 7.70 -28.15
CA ALA A 21 33.12 8.87 -27.28
C ALA A 21 33.29 8.32 -25.84
N GLY A 22 34.52 8.51 -25.32
CA GLY A 22 34.97 7.98 -24.05
C GLY A 22 33.91 8.13 -22.96
N GLU A 23 33.87 7.14 -22.06
CA GLU A 23 33.14 7.28 -20.81
C GLU A 23 33.50 8.63 -20.22
N PRO A 24 32.49 9.49 -19.85
CA PRO A 24 32.81 10.68 -19.11
C PRO A 24 33.58 10.21 -17.89
N ALA A 25 34.83 10.73 -17.73
CA ALA A 25 35.59 10.52 -16.52
C ALA A 25 34.61 10.75 -15.37
N ALA A 26 34.46 9.76 -14.49
CA ALA A 26 33.59 9.82 -13.32
C ALA A 26 33.95 11.13 -12.60
N GLN A 27 33.17 12.16 -12.82
CA GLN A 27 33.18 13.33 -11.97
C GLN A 27 32.84 12.76 -10.62
N GLY A 28 33.78 12.90 -9.66
CA GLY A 28 33.64 12.33 -8.33
C GLY A 28 32.25 12.65 -7.80
N GLN A 29 31.35 11.70 -7.91
CA GLN A 29 30.07 11.78 -7.25
C GLN A 29 30.41 11.79 -5.77
N SER A 30 29.88 12.79 -5.05
CA SER A 30 29.96 12.75 -3.59
C SER A 30 29.44 11.38 -3.13
N PRO A 31 30.09 10.75 -2.16
CA PRO A 31 29.58 9.49 -1.63
C PRO A 31 28.12 9.67 -1.21
N GLU A 32 27.31 8.63 -1.37
CA GLU A 32 25.94 8.60 -0.89
C GLU A 32 25.86 7.70 0.34
N VAL A 33 25.06 8.11 1.32
CA VAL A 33 24.72 7.30 2.47
C VAL A 33 23.20 7.21 2.61
N TYR A 34 22.67 6.03 2.94
CA TYR A 34 21.27 5.86 3.20
C TYR A 34 20.97 6.15 4.68
N LEU A 35 19.83 6.79 4.92
CA LEU A 35 19.38 7.13 6.27
C LEU A 35 18.05 6.41 6.56
N ALA A 36 18.06 5.56 7.57
CA ALA A 36 16.87 4.93 8.13
C ALA A 36 16.62 5.43 9.56
N ARG A 37 15.34 5.62 9.94
CA ARG A 37 14.97 6.07 11.28
C ARG A 37 14.23 5.01 12.05
N ILE A 38 14.75 4.66 13.22
CA ILE A 38 14.11 3.78 14.20
C ILE A 38 13.50 4.65 15.30
N GLU A 39 12.20 4.91 15.16
CA GLU A 39 11.44 5.72 16.12
C GLU A 39 10.36 4.88 16.81
N GLY A 40 10.26 4.98 18.14
CA GLY A 40 9.28 4.22 18.92
C GLY A 40 9.68 2.76 19.16
N GLY A 41 8.71 1.87 19.32
CA GLY A 41 8.99 0.46 19.65
C GLY A 41 9.52 -0.35 18.47
N ILE A 42 10.54 -1.18 18.72
CA ILE A 42 11.07 -2.13 17.73
C ILE A 42 10.14 -3.35 17.67
N ASP A 43 9.56 -3.58 16.49
CA ASP A 43 8.73 -4.74 16.15
C ASP A 43 9.13 -5.33 14.79
N GLY A 44 8.47 -6.40 14.34
CA GLY A 44 8.79 -7.05 13.07
C GLY A 44 8.66 -6.13 11.84
N ARG A 45 7.91 -5.02 11.94
CA ARG A 45 7.81 -4.02 10.86
C ARG A 45 9.07 -3.16 10.82
N THR A 46 9.60 -2.80 11.99
CA THR A 46 10.87 -2.09 12.11
C THR A 46 12.02 -2.95 11.60
N ALA A 47 12.04 -4.24 11.93
CA ALA A 47 13.05 -5.19 11.44
C ALA A 47 13.02 -5.31 9.91
N ALA A 48 11.85 -5.59 9.34
CA ALA A 48 11.69 -5.66 7.88
C ALA A 48 12.06 -4.35 7.15
N TYR A 49 11.82 -3.21 7.78
CA TYR A 49 12.23 -1.91 7.25
C TYR A 49 13.74 -1.75 7.21
N VAL A 50 14.43 -2.06 8.31
CA VAL A 50 15.90 -1.96 8.38
C VAL A 50 16.54 -2.94 7.40
N GLU A 51 16.09 -4.19 7.37
CA GLU A 51 16.55 -5.21 6.43
C GLU A 51 16.41 -4.74 4.96
N ARG A 52 15.25 -4.18 4.59
CA ARG A 52 15.04 -3.62 3.26
C ARG A 52 16.01 -2.49 2.94
N VAL A 53 16.25 -1.56 3.85
CA VAL A 53 17.15 -0.43 3.59
C VAL A 53 18.59 -0.90 3.41
N ILE A 54 19.04 -1.89 4.20
CA ILE A 54 20.35 -2.52 4.07
C ILE A 54 20.46 -3.22 2.70
N SER A 55 19.49 -4.05 2.35
CA SER A 55 19.47 -4.75 1.05
C SER A 55 19.44 -3.78 -0.14
N GLU A 56 18.66 -2.69 -0.06
CA GLU A 56 18.67 -1.65 -1.09
C GLU A 56 20.03 -0.95 -1.21
N ALA A 57 20.76 -0.79 -0.10
CA ALA A 57 22.10 -0.21 -0.10
C ALA A 57 23.10 -1.16 -0.79
N GLU A 58 23.07 -2.46 -0.47
CA GLU A 58 23.86 -3.49 -1.12
C GLU A 58 23.61 -3.53 -2.64
N ASP A 59 22.33 -3.60 -3.05
CA ASP A 59 21.93 -3.65 -4.46
C ASP A 59 22.33 -2.39 -5.24
N SER A 60 22.42 -1.26 -4.55
CA SER A 60 22.77 0.05 -5.15
C SER A 60 24.26 0.38 -5.06
N GLY A 61 25.07 -0.46 -4.37
CA GLY A 61 26.51 -0.20 -4.16
C GLY A 61 26.78 0.99 -3.23
N ILE A 62 25.87 1.26 -2.29
CA ILE A 62 26.01 2.30 -1.27
C ILE A 62 26.88 1.78 -0.15
N GLY A 63 27.95 2.50 0.20
CA GLY A 63 28.96 2.05 1.17
C GLY A 63 28.54 2.13 2.63
N ALA A 64 27.49 2.91 2.98
CA ALA A 64 27.07 3.05 4.37
C ALA A 64 25.56 3.31 4.51
N VAL A 65 24.98 2.75 5.58
CA VAL A 65 23.61 3.04 6.07
C VAL A 65 23.71 3.63 7.48
N VAL A 66 23.08 4.76 7.68
CA VAL A 66 22.93 5.36 9.01
C VAL A 66 21.58 4.99 9.59
N LEU A 67 21.58 4.44 10.80
CA LEU A 67 20.39 4.19 11.61
C LEU A 67 20.25 5.29 12.66
N GLU A 68 19.39 6.28 12.42
CA GLU A 68 18.99 7.24 13.49
C GLU A 68 18.07 6.54 14.48
N ILE A 69 18.43 6.56 15.76
CA ILE A 69 17.76 5.74 16.78
C ILE A 69 17.18 6.61 17.89
N ASN A 70 15.88 6.46 18.12
CA ASN A 70 15.15 6.98 19.29
C ASN A 70 14.06 5.97 19.70
N THR A 71 14.43 5.00 20.54
CA THR A 71 13.57 3.89 20.91
C THR A 71 13.59 3.60 22.42
N PRO A 72 12.43 3.31 23.03
CA PRO A 72 12.38 2.78 24.39
C PRO A 72 12.69 1.28 24.46
N GLY A 73 12.88 0.62 23.30
CA GLY A 73 13.07 -0.82 23.17
C GLY A 73 11.98 -1.48 22.34
N GLY A 74 11.90 -2.81 22.42
CA GLY A 74 10.94 -3.57 21.64
C GLY A 74 11.04 -5.07 21.86
N ARG A 75 10.65 -5.84 20.85
CA ARG A 75 10.65 -7.30 20.86
C ARG A 75 12.05 -7.84 20.63
N LEU A 76 12.43 -8.86 21.39
CA LEU A 76 13.76 -9.46 21.27
C LEU A 76 13.97 -10.17 19.91
N ASP A 77 12.95 -10.88 19.42
CA ASP A 77 12.99 -11.53 18.10
C ASP A 77 13.26 -10.53 16.97
N SER A 78 12.53 -9.43 16.95
CA SER A 78 12.71 -8.35 15.95
C SER A 78 14.07 -7.64 16.10
N THR A 79 14.59 -7.57 17.33
CA THR A 79 15.94 -7.03 17.59
C THR A 79 17.00 -7.94 17.01
N GLN A 80 16.87 -9.25 17.19
CA GLN A 80 17.78 -10.24 16.61
C GLN A 80 17.76 -10.17 15.08
N GLU A 81 16.58 -10.05 14.45
CA GLU A 81 16.47 -9.86 12.98
C GLU A 81 17.26 -8.62 12.51
N ILE A 82 17.18 -7.49 13.24
CA ILE A 82 17.97 -6.28 12.90
C ILE A 82 19.47 -6.54 13.04
N VAL A 83 19.91 -7.09 14.17
CA VAL A 83 21.33 -7.37 14.43
C VAL A 83 21.89 -8.39 13.40
N GLU A 84 21.10 -9.38 13.01
CA GLU A 84 21.47 -10.30 11.94
C GLU A 84 21.62 -9.58 10.60
N ALA A 85 20.70 -8.66 10.27
CA ALA A 85 20.79 -7.85 9.06
C ALA A 85 22.03 -6.95 9.06
N GLU A 86 22.35 -6.31 10.19
CA GLU A 86 23.57 -5.51 10.37
C GLU A 86 24.83 -6.34 10.15
N SER A 87 24.91 -7.52 10.77
CA SER A 87 26.07 -8.43 10.68
C SER A 87 26.25 -9.02 9.29
N ASN A 88 25.15 -9.26 8.56
CA ASN A 88 25.15 -9.84 7.23
C ASN A 88 25.26 -8.80 6.10
N ALA A 89 25.34 -7.52 6.41
CA ALA A 89 25.39 -6.41 5.45
C ALA A 89 26.76 -6.30 4.74
N GLY A 90 27.22 -7.34 4.11
CA GLY A 90 28.39 -7.46 3.22
C GLY A 90 29.36 -6.29 3.20
N ASP A 91 29.37 -5.56 2.08
CA ASP A 91 30.25 -4.40 1.86
C ASP A 91 29.59 -3.07 2.32
N VAL A 92 28.49 -3.12 3.07
CA VAL A 92 27.78 -1.94 3.59
C VAL A 92 28.10 -1.76 5.08
N ALA A 93 28.64 -0.61 5.45
CA ALA A 93 28.86 -0.25 6.85
C ALA A 93 27.57 0.26 7.49
N ILE A 94 27.24 -0.25 8.66
CA ILE A 94 26.06 0.18 9.43
C ILE A 94 26.53 1.13 10.55
N LEU A 95 26.02 2.35 10.50
CA LEU A 95 26.37 3.42 11.45
C LEU A 95 25.14 3.74 12.34
N ALA A 96 25.22 3.46 13.63
CA ALA A 96 24.16 3.82 14.55
C ALA A 96 24.36 5.26 15.08
N TYR A 97 23.30 6.06 15.08
CA TYR A 97 23.32 7.40 15.67
C TYR A 97 22.10 7.62 16.57
N VAL A 98 22.37 7.72 17.88
CA VAL A 98 21.32 7.98 18.86
C VAL A 98 20.99 9.48 18.88
N THR A 99 19.86 9.85 18.34
CA THR A 99 19.43 11.25 18.09
C THR A 99 17.91 11.36 18.10
N PRO A 100 17.31 12.53 18.27
CA PRO A 100 17.89 13.84 18.60
C PRO A 100 18.27 13.98 20.09
N ARG A 101 18.69 15.18 20.51
CA ARG A 101 18.91 15.48 21.94
C ARG A 101 17.74 15.01 22.80
N GLY A 102 18.04 14.29 23.89
CA GLY A 102 17.04 13.68 24.77
C GLY A 102 16.52 12.32 24.30
N ALA A 103 16.92 11.87 23.11
CA ALA A 103 16.61 10.52 22.61
C ALA A 103 17.27 9.42 23.46
N GLN A 104 16.84 8.24 23.22
CA GLN A 104 17.37 7.04 23.88
C GLN A 104 17.46 5.87 22.89
N ALA A 105 18.46 5.03 23.10
CA ALA A 105 18.53 3.69 22.57
C ALA A 105 18.45 2.70 23.74
N ALA A 106 17.24 2.51 24.28
CA ALA A 106 17.02 1.68 25.45
C ALA A 106 16.63 0.25 25.06
N SER A 107 16.98 -0.74 25.92
CA SER A 107 16.59 -2.13 25.75
C SER A 107 17.00 -2.68 24.36
N ALA A 108 16.04 -3.04 23.51
CA ALA A 108 16.30 -3.50 22.13
C ALA A 108 17.20 -2.53 21.34
N GLY A 109 17.05 -1.21 21.54
CA GLY A 109 17.88 -0.21 20.88
C GLY A 109 19.37 -0.30 21.26
N THR A 110 19.68 -0.78 22.48
CA THR A 110 21.06 -1.01 22.89
C THR A 110 21.72 -2.10 22.05
N PHE A 111 21.00 -3.20 21.76
CA PHE A 111 21.52 -4.26 20.89
C PHE A 111 21.79 -3.78 19.46
N VAL A 112 20.88 -2.96 18.90
CA VAL A 112 21.08 -2.37 17.56
C VAL A 112 22.32 -1.46 17.54
N VAL A 113 22.53 -0.62 18.56
CA VAL A 113 23.75 0.19 18.65
C VAL A 113 25.00 -0.69 18.79
N MET A 114 24.93 -1.72 19.61
CA MET A 114 26.09 -2.62 19.85
C MET A 114 26.39 -3.53 18.66
N GLY A 115 25.43 -3.81 17.80
CA GLY A 115 25.58 -4.60 16.57
C GLY A 115 26.04 -3.80 15.36
N SER A 116 25.97 -2.47 15.41
CA SER A 116 26.40 -1.58 14.32
C SER A 116 27.92 -1.51 14.20
N ASP A 117 28.43 -1.27 12.98
CA ASP A 117 29.87 -1.22 12.70
C ASP A 117 30.57 0.01 13.33
N ALA A 118 29.85 1.15 13.42
CA ALA A 118 30.26 2.30 14.21
C ALA A 118 29.04 2.95 14.86
N ALA A 119 29.24 3.59 16.02
CA ALA A 119 28.18 4.18 16.79
C ALA A 119 28.50 5.61 17.25
N ALA A 120 27.52 6.48 17.15
CA ALA A 120 27.57 7.84 17.66
C ALA A 120 26.34 8.17 18.50
N MET A 121 26.48 9.15 19.37
CA MET A 121 25.39 9.69 20.19
C MET A 121 25.34 11.20 20.11
N ALA A 122 24.13 11.76 19.99
CA ALA A 122 23.94 13.18 20.21
C ALA A 122 24.12 13.54 21.71
N PRO A 123 24.59 14.76 22.03
CA PRO A 123 24.65 15.19 23.42
C PRO A 123 23.31 15.08 24.14
N GLN A 124 23.33 14.65 25.42
CA GLN A 124 22.14 14.47 26.26
C GLN A 124 21.24 13.27 25.85
N THR A 125 21.72 12.36 25.07
CA THR A 125 21.07 11.07 24.81
C THR A 125 21.56 9.99 25.80
N ARG A 126 20.89 8.84 25.81
CA ARG A 126 21.23 7.73 26.71
C ARG A 126 21.10 6.38 26.00
N LEU A 127 21.88 5.42 26.49
CA LEU A 127 22.00 4.07 25.97
C LEU A 127 22.02 3.09 27.14
N GLY A 128 21.39 1.91 27.02
CA GLY A 128 21.41 0.85 28.02
C GLY A 128 20.06 0.32 28.43
N ALA A 129 19.95 -0.16 29.69
CA ALA A 129 18.75 -0.75 30.28
C ALA A 129 18.21 -1.94 29.44
N ALA A 130 19.07 -2.90 29.11
CA ALA A 130 18.78 -4.00 28.17
C ALA A 130 18.32 -5.30 28.83
N HIS A 131 17.91 -5.25 30.11
CA HIS A 131 17.38 -6.42 30.83
C HIS A 131 16.09 -6.93 30.17
N PRO A 132 15.96 -8.26 29.88
CA PRO A 132 14.75 -8.83 29.31
C PRO A 132 13.58 -8.75 30.29
N VAL A 133 12.44 -8.25 29.80
CA VAL A 133 11.19 -8.11 30.56
C VAL A 133 10.04 -8.83 29.85
N ASP A 134 8.98 -9.16 30.58
CA ASP A 134 7.77 -9.70 29.99
C ASP A 134 7.00 -8.64 29.16
N ALA A 135 5.95 -9.06 28.46
CA ALA A 135 5.14 -8.16 27.61
C ALA A 135 4.42 -7.03 28.40
N ARG A 136 4.43 -7.07 29.73
CA ARG A 136 3.86 -6.05 30.61
C ARG A 136 4.94 -5.13 31.23
N GLY A 137 6.21 -5.39 30.91
CA GLY A 137 7.35 -4.66 31.44
C GLY A 137 7.81 -5.13 32.84
N GLY A 138 7.36 -6.31 33.27
CA GLY A 138 7.79 -6.92 34.54
C GLY A 138 8.91 -7.93 34.32
N ASP A 139 9.60 -8.29 35.42
CA ASP A 139 10.64 -9.31 35.40
C ASP A 139 10.07 -10.69 35.01
N ILE A 140 10.81 -11.41 34.17
CA ILE A 140 10.50 -12.79 33.83
C ILE A 140 10.99 -13.68 34.97
N LEU A 141 10.05 -14.26 35.73
CA LEU A 141 10.38 -15.00 36.95
C LEU A 141 10.93 -16.42 36.69
N GLY A 142 11.80 -16.86 37.59
CA GLY A 142 12.31 -18.24 37.65
C GLY A 142 13.28 -18.56 36.50
N THR A 143 13.45 -19.86 36.25
CA THR A 143 14.45 -20.37 35.31
C THR A 143 14.28 -19.82 33.88
N LEU A 144 13.09 -19.41 33.48
CA LEU A 144 12.88 -18.81 32.17
C LEU A 144 13.53 -17.41 32.10
N GLY A 145 13.39 -16.61 33.14
CA GLY A 145 14.04 -15.31 33.25
C GLY A 145 15.55 -15.42 33.27
N GLU A 146 16.08 -16.36 34.05
CA GLU A 146 17.53 -16.61 34.10
C GLU A 146 18.09 -16.99 32.71
N LYS A 147 17.38 -17.87 31.99
CA LYS A 147 17.77 -18.24 30.61
C LYS A 147 17.73 -17.07 29.67
N ALA A 148 16.65 -16.29 29.67
CA ALA A 148 16.48 -15.11 28.82
C ALA A 148 17.58 -14.06 29.10
N THR A 149 17.88 -13.83 30.38
CA THR A 149 18.94 -12.88 30.78
C THR A 149 20.32 -13.37 30.35
N ASN A 150 20.62 -14.66 30.53
CA ASN A 150 21.91 -15.22 30.14
C ASN A 150 22.12 -15.23 28.62
N ASP A 151 21.07 -15.53 27.85
CA ASP A 151 21.09 -15.50 26.40
C ASP A 151 21.30 -14.06 25.88
N ALA A 152 20.52 -13.13 26.39
CA ALA A 152 20.65 -11.72 26.05
C ALA A 152 22.03 -11.13 26.44
N ALA A 153 22.57 -11.51 27.61
CA ALA A 153 23.91 -11.06 28.03
C ALA A 153 25.00 -11.65 27.11
N SER A 154 24.88 -12.93 26.75
CA SER A 154 25.83 -13.57 25.83
C SER A 154 25.82 -12.91 24.46
N LEU A 155 24.63 -12.60 23.91
CA LEU A 155 24.50 -11.87 22.65
C LEU A 155 25.13 -10.47 22.77
N MET A 156 24.80 -9.71 23.81
CA MET A 156 25.30 -8.34 24.00
C MET A 156 26.84 -8.30 24.14
N THR A 157 27.42 -9.24 24.90
CA THR A 157 28.88 -9.35 25.07
C THR A 157 29.56 -9.74 23.74
N GLY A 158 28.95 -10.70 22.99
CA GLY A 158 29.47 -11.07 21.69
C GLY A 158 29.43 -9.92 20.66
N LEU A 159 28.42 -9.07 20.70
CA LEU A 159 28.38 -7.87 19.86
C LEU A 159 29.48 -6.86 20.27
N ALA A 160 29.67 -6.66 21.58
CA ALA A 160 30.71 -5.78 22.10
C ALA A 160 32.11 -6.28 21.69
N GLU A 161 32.39 -7.58 21.83
CA GLU A 161 33.65 -8.22 21.41
C GLU A 161 33.88 -8.04 19.90
N ALA A 162 32.87 -8.31 19.08
CA ALA A 162 32.99 -8.23 17.62
C ALA A 162 33.38 -6.83 17.11
N HIS A 163 32.91 -5.78 17.79
CA HIS A 163 33.13 -4.38 17.41
C HIS A 163 34.17 -3.68 18.32
N GLY A 164 34.90 -4.42 19.17
CA GLY A 164 35.94 -3.87 20.03
C GLY A 164 35.42 -2.89 21.11
N ARG A 165 34.17 -3.05 21.52
CA ARG A 165 33.48 -2.20 22.53
C ARG A 165 33.61 -2.80 23.94
N ASN A 166 33.15 -2.08 24.94
CA ASN A 166 33.27 -2.45 26.35
C ASN A 166 32.34 -3.63 26.72
N GLU A 167 32.91 -4.82 26.83
CA GLU A 167 32.20 -6.07 27.16
C GLU A 167 31.62 -6.07 28.59
N GLU A 168 32.35 -5.50 29.57
CA GLU A 168 31.92 -5.46 30.97
C GLU A 168 30.64 -4.61 31.11
N TRP A 169 30.65 -3.45 30.46
CA TRP A 169 29.44 -2.62 30.42
C TRP A 169 28.30 -3.30 29.65
N ALA A 170 28.62 -3.96 28.52
CA ALA A 170 27.64 -4.68 27.72
C ALA A 170 26.90 -5.74 28.55
N GLU A 171 27.63 -6.56 29.33
CA GLU A 171 27.04 -7.53 30.26
C GLU A 171 26.21 -6.84 31.35
N SER A 172 26.70 -5.76 31.97
CA SER A 172 25.99 -5.02 33.02
C SER A 172 24.71 -4.34 32.51
N SER A 173 24.69 -3.91 31.25
CA SER A 173 23.49 -3.32 30.63
C SER A 173 22.32 -4.29 30.59
N VAL A 174 22.61 -5.61 30.49
CA VAL A 174 21.61 -6.66 30.50
C VAL A 174 21.32 -7.17 31.92
N ARG A 175 22.36 -7.48 32.70
CA ARG A 175 22.16 -8.10 34.01
C ARG A 175 21.70 -7.12 35.09
N GLU A 176 22.16 -5.88 35.02
CA GLU A 176 21.95 -4.84 36.03
C GLU A 176 21.11 -3.68 35.52
N SER A 177 20.67 -3.76 34.25
CA SER A 177 19.99 -2.65 33.56
C SER A 177 20.82 -1.36 33.54
N ALA A 178 22.14 -1.47 33.47
CA ALA A 178 23.03 -0.30 33.44
C ALA A 178 22.70 0.59 32.25
N SER A 179 22.74 1.91 32.47
CA SER A 179 22.45 2.92 31.44
C SER A 179 23.40 4.09 31.58
N VAL A 180 23.88 4.61 30.45
CA VAL A 180 24.86 5.68 30.41
C VAL A 180 24.41 6.82 29.52
N GLY A 181 24.90 8.03 29.79
CA GLY A 181 24.73 9.19 28.90
C GLY A 181 25.85 9.24 27.84
N ALA A 182 25.64 10.02 26.78
CA ALA A 182 26.54 10.12 25.64
C ALA A 182 28.02 10.32 25.99
N GLY A 183 28.34 11.25 26.88
CA GLY A 183 29.74 11.52 27.29
C GLY A 183 30.38 10.36 28.07
N GLU A 184 29.60 9.62 28.88
CA GLU A 184 30.06 8.44 29.59
C GLU A 184 30.23 7.25 28.63
N ALA A 185 29.30 7.08 27.67
CA ALA A 185 29.38 6.07 26.63
C ALA A 185 30.69 6.17 25.82
N LEU A 186 31.05 7.39 25.42
CA LEU A 186 32.34 7.65 24.75
C LEU A 186 33.53 7.31 25.65
N ASN A 187 33.54 7.78 26.91
CA ASN A 187 34.64 7.53 27.84
C ASN A 187 34.85 6.04 28.16
N LEU A 188 33.77 5.27 28.17
CA LEU A 188 33.81 3.82 28.42
C LEU A 188 34.10 2.99 27.16
N GLY A 189 34.21 3.60 25.99
CA GLY A 189 34.41 2.88 24.73
C GLY A 189 33.19 2.03 24.31
N ILE A 190 31.99 2.57 24.55
CA ILE A 190 30.73 1.95 24.15
C ILE A 190 30.30 2.46 22.77
N VAL A 191 30.58 3.73 22.50
CA VAL A 191 30.39 4.39 21.21
C VAL A 191 31.67 5.12 20.82
N GLU A 192 31.87 5.31 19.53
CA GLU A 192 33.09 5.89 18.97
C GLU A 192 33.03 7.43 18.99
N HIS A 193 31.82 8.04 18.83
CA HIS A 193 31.68 9.50 18.71
C HIS A 193 30.50 10.08 19.50
N VAL A 194 30.65 11.37 19.86
CA VAL A 194 29.56 12.19 20.40
C VAL A 194 29.49 13.48 19.62
N GLU A 195 28.50 13.57 18.72
CA GLU A 195 28.37 14.65 17.77
C GLU A 195 26.97 15.26 17.79
N PRO A 196 26.80 16.57 17.56
CA PRO A 196 25.53 17.26 17.72
C PRO A 196 24.50 16.97 16.61
N ASP A 197 24.97 16.59 15.44
CA ASP A 197 24.13 16.34 14.25
C ASP A 197 24.77 15.28 13.32
N LEU A 198 23.95 14.77 12.38
CA LEU A 198 24.33 13.72 11.46
C LEU A 198 25.55 14.09 10.60
N TYR A 199 25.64 15.32 10.09
CA TYR A 199 26.74 15.71 9.22
C TYR A 199 28.06 15.74 9.98
N SER A 200 28.05 16.18 11.25
CA SER A 200 29.21 16.10 12.14
C SER A 200 29.63 14.66 12.40
N VAL A 201 28.65 13.73 12.54
CA VAL A 201 28.95 12.28 12.67
C VAL A 201 29.63 11.75 11.41
N LEU A 202 29.10 12.05 10.23
CA LEU A 202 29.65 11.59 8.96
C LEU A 202 31.07 12.16 8.72
N GLU A 203 31.32 13.39 9.15
CA GLU A 203 32.64 14.01 9.05
C GLU A 203 33.65 13.40 10.05
N ALA A 204 33.19 13.11 11.27
CA ALA A 204 34.02 12.51 12.32
C ALA A 204 34.45 11.06 11.99
N MET A 205 33.57 10.28 11.39
CA MET A 205 33.82 8.89 11.02
C MET A 205 34.54 8.72 9.68
N ASP A 206 34.74 9.79 8.88
CA ASP A 206 35.35 9.69 7.57
C ASP A 206 36.80 9.19 7.63
N GLY A 207 37.13 8.21 6.83
CA GLY A 207 38.45 7.59 6.79
C GLY A 207 38.69 6.54 7.87
N GLU A 208 37.76 6.34 8.81
CA GLU A 208 37.87 5.25 9.79
C GLU A 208 37.63 3.89 9.15
N THR A 209 38.35 2.87 9.64
CA THR A 209 38.10 1.48 9.22
C THR A 209 37.32 0.78 10.32
N VAL A 210 36.13 0.28 9.98
CA VAL A 210 35.23 -0.37 10.92
C VAL A 210 35.38 -1.88 10.90
N GLU A 211 35.42 -2.46 12.09
CA GLU A 211 35.53 -3.90 12.28
C GLU A 211 34.16 -4.51 12.65
N PRO A 212 33.87 -5.77 12.36
CA PRO A 212 34.78 -6.79 11.78
C PRO A 212 34.87 -6.76 10.24
N LYS A 213 34.13 -5.88 9.56
CA LYS A 213 34.04 -5.89 8.10
C LYS A 213 35.29 -5.37 7.39
N GLY A 214 36.17 -4.63 8.06
CA GLY A 214 37.35 -4.02 7.45
C GLY A 214 37.04 -2.94 6.42
N ILE A 215 35.85 -2.32 6.50
CA ILE A 215 35.38 -1.27 5.56
C ILE A 215 35.95 0.08 5.99
N THR A 216 36.60 0.79 5.07
CA THR A 216 36.98 2.19 5.30
C THR A 216 35.84 3.10 4.90
N LEU A 217 35.36 3.90 5.85
CA LEU A 217 34.25 4.81 5.66
C LEU A 217 34.63 5.99 4.74
N LEU A 218 33.79 6.26 3.76
CA LEU A 218 33.90 7.43 2.89
C LEU A 218 32.61 8.25 3.05
N THR A 219 32.57 9.07 4.08
CA THR A 219 31.33 9.73 4.55
C THR A 219 31.42 11.24 4.53
N SER A 220 32.61 11.83 4.45
CA SER A 220 32.76 13.27 4.37
C SER A 220 32.12 13.85 3.10
N GLY A 221 31.25 14.86 3.26
CA GLY A 221 30.51 15.47 2.17
C GLY A 221 29.50 14.55 1.49
N ALA A 222 29.14 13.43 2.11
CA ALA A 222 28.19 12.47 1.55
C ALA A 222 26.78 13.10 1.39
N THR A 223 26.12 12.71 0.31
CA THR A 223 24.69 13.01 0.12
C THR A 223 23.86 12.04 0.93
N VAL A 224 23.08 12.56 1.87
CA VAL A 224 22.18 11.75 2.69
C VAL A 224 20.87 11.49 1.95
N VAL A 225 20.55 10.23 1.70
CA VAL A 225 19.31 9.80 1.06
C VAL A 225 18.41 9.15 2.09
N GLU A 226 17.35 9.85 2.49
CA GLU A 226 16.34 9.28 3.42
C GLU A 226 15.60 8.11 2.78
N LYS A 227 15.51 7.02 3.52
CA LYS A 227 14.76 5.82 3.19
C LYS A 227 13.60 5.63 4.18
N PRO A 228 12.45 6.30 3.98
CA PRO A 228 11.35 6.17 4.91
C PRO A 228 10.70 4.79 4.87
N MET A 229 10.05 4.41 5.95
CA MET A 229 9.15 3.24 5.95
C MET A 229 8.11 3.37 4.85
N THR A 230 7.91 2.31 4.08
CA THR A 230 6.83 2.20 3.10
C THR A 230 5.47 2.19 3.78
N PHE A 231 4.41 2.42 3.02
CA PHE A 231 3.05 2.30 3.57
C PHE A 231 2.77 0.90 4.13
N ALA A 232 3.28 -0.14 3.47
CA ALA A 232 3.13 -1.53 3.90
C ALA A 232 3.80 -1.78 5.26
N GLU A 233 5.02 -1.32 5.45
CA GLU A 233 5.76 -1.43 6.72
C GLU A 233 5.10 -0.64 7.84
N ARG A 234 4.57 0.58 7.56
CA ARG A 234 3.85 1.37 8.57
C ARG A 234 2.56 0.73 9.04
N THR A 235 1.81 0.14 8.13
CA THR A 235 0.45 -0.35 8.40
C THR A 235 0.38 -1.84 8.65
N GLY A 236 1.42 -2.60 8.28
CA GLY A 236 1.41 -4.06 8.27
C GLY A 236 0.49 -4.65 7.19
N VAL A 237 0.01 -3.82 6.25
CA VAL A 237 -0.87 -4.27 5.16
C VAL A 237 -0.01 -4.63 3.96
N PRO A 238 0.10 -5.91 3.58
CA PRO A 238 0.92 -6.32 2.47
C PRO A 238 0.41 -5.72 1.15
N PRO A 239 1.29 -5.36 0.20
CA PRO A 239 0.91 -4.71 -1.06
C PRO A 239 -0.16 -5.45 -1.85
N PHE A 240 -0.14 -6.80 -1.85
CA PHE A 240 -1.16 -7.60 -2.54
C PHE A 240 -2.57 -7.41 -1.96
N ALA A 241 -2.71 -7.14 -0.65
CA ALA A 241 -4.01 -6.89 -0.03
C ALA A 241 -4.65 -5.60 -0.53
N LEU A 242 -3.84 -4.56 -0.82
CA LEU A 242 -4.31 -3.32 -1.43
C LEU A 242 -4.79 -3.56 -2.87
N TRP A 243 -4.04 -4.35 -3.65
CA TRP A 243 -4.44 -4.71 -5.01
C TRP A 243 -5.69 -5.58 -5.05
N THR A 244 -5.83 -6.53 -4.11
CA THR A 244 -7.05 -7.36 -4.01
C THR A 244 -8.26 -6.51 -3.63
N LEU A 245 -8.14 -5.57 -2.69
CA LEU A 245 -9.22 -4.65 -2.33
C LEU A 245 -9.60 -3.75 -3.52
N ALA A 246 -8.62 -3.21 -4.24
CA ALA A 246 -8.84 -2.41 -5.44
C ALA A 246 -9.56 -3.22 -6.54
N ALA A 247 -9.16 -4.48 -6.76
CA ALA A 247 -9.82 -5.37 -7.70
C ALA A 247 -11.27 -5.68 -7.31
N LEU A 248 -11.52 -5.98 -6.04
CA LEU A 248 -12.86 -6.26 -5.51
C LEU A 248 -13.77 -5.02 -5.61
N THR A 249 -13.27 -3.84 -5.27
CA THR A 249 -14.04 -2.60 -5.42
C THR A 249 -14.36 -2.29 -6.87
N THR A 250 -13.40 -2.49 -7.77
CA THR A 250 -13.62 -2.31 -9.21
C THR A 250 -14.68 -3.29 -9.74
N LEU A 251 -14.59 -4.57 -9.36
CA LEU A 251 -15.57 -5.60 -9.72
C LEU A 251 -16.97 -5.27 -9.19
N PHE A 252 -17.04 -4.79 -7.94
CA PHE A 252 -18.29 -4.36 -7.33
C PHE A 252 -18.93 -3.19 -8.10
N VAL A 253 -18.16 -2.14 -8.39
CA VAL A 253 -18.65 -0.97 -9.16
C VAL A 253 -19.09 -1.39 -10.55
N LEU A 254 -18.35 -2.28 -11.21
CA LEU A 254 -18.71 -2.81 -12.51
C LEU A 254 -20.02 -3.61 -12.45
N SER A 255 -20.18 -4.48 -11.45
CA SER A 255 -21.40 -5.26 -11.21
C SER A 255 -22.61 -4.38 -11.00
N VAL A 256 -22.49 -3.36 -10.13
CA VAL A 256 -23.56 -2.37 -9.89
C VAL A 256 -23.91 -1.61 -11.17
N SER A 257 -22.88 -1.19 -11.93
CA SER A 257 -23.07 -0.46 -13.20
C SER A 257 -23.79 -1.31 -14.25
N LEU A 258 -23.40 -2.58 -14.39
CA LEU A 258 -24.03 -3.53 -15.32
C LEU A 258 -25.49 -3.82 -14.91
N THR A 259 -25.73 -4.02 -13.61
CA THR A 259 -27.07 -4.22 -13.07
C THR A 259 -27.97 -2.99 -13.31
N TYR A 260 -27.45 -1.79 -13.04
CA TYR A 260 -28.14 -0.54 -13.31
C TYR A 260 -28.49 -0.36 -14.80
N ARG A 261 -27.53 -0.64 -15.70
CA ARG A 261 -27.74 -0.62 -17.15
C ARG A 261 -28.79 -1.64 -17.58
N ARG A 262 -28.81 -2.84 -16.99
CA ARG A 262 -29.81 -3.88 -17.26
C ARG A 262 -31.19 -3.47 -16.78
N MET A 263 -31.31 -2.89 -15.56
CA MET A 263 -32.57 -2.37 -15.02
C MET A 263 -33.15 -1.22 -15.87
N LYS A 264 -32.28 -0.32 -16.35
CA LYS A 264 -32.73 0.80 -17.21
C LYS A 264 -33.27 0.33 -18.57
N ARG A 265 -32.92 -0.88 -19.03
CA ARG A 265 -33.46 -1.48 -20.26
C ARG A 265 -34.80 -2.20 -20.03
N TRP A 266 -35.18 -2.47 -18.79
CA TRP A 266 -36.47 -3.05 -18.50
C TRP A 266 -37.53 -1.94 -18.67
N ARG A 267 -38.41 -2.12 -19.67
CA ARG A 267 -39.59 -1.30 -19.76
C ARG A 267 -40.39 -1.58 -18.51
N VAL A 268 -40.73 -0.51 -17.78
CA VAL A 268 -41.66 -0.59 -16.66
C VAL A 268 -43.00 -0.95 -17.28
N SER A 269 -43.44 -2.18 -17.12
CA SER A 269 -44.77 -2.64 -17.60
C SER A 269 -45.86 -2.43 -16.55
N THR A 270 -45.54 -1.74 -15.47
CA THR A 270 -46.47 -1.44 -14.37
C THR A 270 -46.83 0.04 -14.39
N GLY A 271 -48.06 0.32 -14.74
CA GLY A 271 -48.64 1.67 -14.80
C GLY A 271 -49.47 1.85 -16.02
N SER A 272 -50.21 2.97 -16.07
CA SER A 272 -51.13 3.32 -17.17
C SER A 272 -50.45 3.31 -18.57
N GLU A 273 -49.13 3.55 -18.65
CA GLU A 273 -48.38 3.54 -19.92
C GLU A 273 -48.21 2.13 -20.50
N GLY A 274 -48.26 1.10 -19.67
CA GLY A 274 -48.17 -0.32 -20.12
C GLY A 274 -49.45 -0.81 -20.82
N MET A 275 -50.53 -0.03 -20.79
CA MET A 275 -51.79 -0.43 -21.43
C MET A 275 -51.89 -0.05 -22.90
N ILE A 276 -51.02 0.80 -23.41
CA ILE A 276 -51.02 1.20 -24.83
C ILE A 276 -50.59 -0.01 -25.68
N GLY A 277 -51.44 -0.37 -26.61
CA GLY A 277 -51.30 -1.55 -27.46
C GLY A 277 -51.96 -2.83 -26.93
N GLU A 278 -52.53 -2.80 -25.70
CA GLU A 278 -53.24 -3.93 -25.10
C GLU A 278 -54.65 -4.06 -25.69
N ILE A 279 -55.13 -5.30 -25.81
CA ILE A 279 -56.49 -5.59 -26.29
C ILE A 279 -57.43 -5.70 -25.10
N GLY A 280 -58.50 -4.93 -25.15
CA GLY A 280 -59.56 -4.93 -24.13
C GLY A 280 -60.91 -5.28 -24.71
N THR A 281 -61.86 -5.67 -23.83
CA THR A 281 -63.24 -5.96 -24.21
C THR A 281 -64.18 -4.88 -23.71
N VAL A 282 -65.03 -4.36 -24.57
CA VAL A 282 -66.04 -3.34 -24.22
C VAL A 282 -67.10 -3.94 -23.29
N ARG A 283 -67.22 -3.39 -22.08
CA ARG A 283 -68.26 -3.78 -21.09
C ARG A 283 -69.46 -2.85 -21.05
N ARG A 284 -69.25 -1.60 -21.44
CA ARG A 284 -70.33 -0.63 -21.69
C ARG A 284 -70.05 0.10 -23.00
N PRO A 285 -71.07 0.29 -23.86
CA PRO A 285 -70.85 0.91 -25.17
C PRO A 285 -70.08 2.19 -25.11
N VAL A 286 -69.08 2.32 -25.99
CA VAL A 286 -68.14 3.48 -26.07
C VAL A 286 -68.70 4.39 -27.18
N ALA A 287 -69.26 5.54 -26.80
CA ALA A 287 -69.75 6.51 -27.71
C ALA A 287 -69.11 7.87 -27.58
N SER A 288 -69.00 8.61 -28.66
CA SER A 288 -68.47 9.94 -28.67
C SER A 288 -69.20 10.87 -27.70
N GLY A 289 -68.47 11.64 -26.91
CA GLY A 289 -69.03 12.61 -25.96
C GLY A 289 -69.54 12.00 -24.63
N VAL A 290 -69.86 10.70 -24.56
CA VAL A 290 -70.36 10.03 -23.36
C VAL A 290 -69.33 9.11 -22.75
N GLY A 291 -68.47 8.55 -23.60
CA GLY A 291 -67.51 7.52 -23.21
C GLY A 291 -68.15 6.15 -22.96
N GLY A 292 -67.38 5.20 -22.51
CA GLY A 292 -67.88 3.87 -22.19
C GLY A 292 -67.00 3.21 -21.14
N LEU A 293 -67.07 1.87 -21.02
CA LEU A 293 -66.23 1.08 -20.09
C LEU A 293 -65.60 -0.10 -20.85
N VAL A 294 -64.32 -0.23 -20.70
CA VAL A 294 -63.51 -1.33 -21.30
C VAL A 294 -62.82 -2.09 -20.19
N PHE A 295 -62.73 -3.39 -20.33
CA PHE A 295 -61.95 -4.28 -19.47
C PHE A 295 -60.66 -4.61 -20.18
N VAL A 296 -59.55 -4.16 -19.62
CA VAL A 296 -58.20 -4.37 -20.14
C VAL A 296 -57.24 -4.62 -18.99
N HIS A 297 -56.32 -5.49 -19.15
CA HIS A 297 -55.28 -5.85 -18.17
C HIS A 297 -55.83 -6.21 -16.77
N GLY A 298 -57.00 -6.86 -16.71
CA GLY A 298 -57.66 -7.28 -15.45
C GLY A 298 -58.48 -6.19 -14.75
N GLU A 299 -58.50 -4.99 -15.29
CA GLU A 299 -59.18 -3.81 -14.69
C GLU A 299 -60.23 -3.18 -15.61
N ARG A 300 -61.14 -2.43 -15.00
CA ARG A 300 -62.19 -1.67 -15.73
C ARG A 300 -61.77 -0.24 -15.88
N TRP A 301 -61.62 0.18 -17.13
CA TRP A 301 -61.24 1.56 -17.46
C TRP A 301 -62.33 2.31 -18.20
N ARG A 302 -62.45 3.60 -17.86
CA ARG A 302 -63.27 4.50 -18.67
C ARG A 302 -62.64 4.62 -20.06
N ALA A 303 -63.41 4.42 -21.10
CA ALA A 303 -62.93 4.43 -22.47
C ALA A 303 -63.59 5.57 -23.29
N LEU A 304 -62.79 6.16 -24.15
CA LEU A 304 -63.17 7.14 -25.14
C LEU A 304 -62.84 6.59 -26.53
N PRO A 305 -63.62 6.82 -27.56
CA PRO A 305 -63.31 6.44 -28.91
C PRO A 305 -62.14 7.31 -29.43
N GLU A 306 -61.24 6.73 -30.25
CA GLU A 306 -60.12 7.44 -30.86
C GLU A 306 -60.59 8.60 -31.75
N ASP A 307 -61.62 8.33 -32.55
CA ASP A 307 -62.18 9.33 -33.45
C ASP A 307 -63.58 9.75 -32.95
N ARG A 308 -63.83 11.04 -32.89
CA ARG A 308 -65.09 11.62 -32.42
C ARG A 308 -66.29 11.32 -33.34
N ASP A 309 -66.04 10.99 -34.61
CA ASP A 309 -67.04 10.66 -35.61
C ASP A 309 -67.27 9.15 -35.77
N SER A 310 -66.56 8.34 -34.96
CA SER A 310 -66.71 6.88 -34.99
C SER A 310 -68.05 6.40 -34.51
N PRO A 311 -68.66 5.36 -35.14
CA PRO A 311 -69.90 4.76 -34.67
C PRO A 311 -69.66 4.16 -33.27
N THR A 312 -70.74 4.14 -32.47
CA THR A 312 -70.74 3.59 -31.12
C THR A 312 -70.22 2.16 -31.13
N ILE A 313 -69.15 1.90 -30.36
CA ILE A 313 -68.61 0.58 -30.21
C ILE A 313 -69.42 -0.25 -29.22
N LYS A 314 -69.98 -1.34 -29.69
CA LYS A 314 -71.01 -2.11 -28.92
C LYS A 314 -70.34 -2.93 -27.82
N THR A 315 -71.10 -3.25 -26.76
CA THR A 315 -70.66 -4.18 -25.71
C THR A 315 -70.23 -5.53 -26.31
N GLY A 316 -69.10 -6.09 -25.82
CA GLY A 316 -68.50 -7.34 -26.28
C GLY A 316 -67.52 -7.16 -27.43
N ALA A 317 -67.37 -5.98 -28.03
CA ALA A 317 -66.41 -5.73 -29.07
C ALA A 317 -64.99 -5.70 -28.47
N GLU A 318 -64.03 -6.22 -29.24
CA GLU A 318 -62.61 -6.08 -28.89
C GLU A 318 -62.09 -4.77 -29.42
N VAL A 319 -61.27 -4.11 -28.57
CA VAL A 319 -60.69 -2.81 -28.84
C VAL A 319 -59.22 -2.80 -28.43
N GLU A 320 -58.42 -2.09 -29.18
CA GLU A 320 -57.04 -1.81 -28.86
C GLU A 320 -56.95 -0.46 -28.14
N VAL A 321 -56.17 -0.38 -27.05
CA VAL A 321 -55.84 0.86 -26.35
C VAL A 321 -54.76 1.60 -27.13
N VAL A 322 -55.11 2.76 -27.70
CA VAL A 322 -54.20 3.55 -28.53
C VAL A 322 -53.52 4.70 -27.76
N ALA A 323 -54.18 5.20 -26.74
CA ALA A 323 -53.64 6.28 -25.91
C ALA A 323 -54.32 6.33 -24.54
N LEU A 324 -53.73 7.14 -23.65
CA LEU A 324 -54.28 7.46 -22.33
C LEU A 324 -54.58 8.95 -22.26
N HIS A 325 -55.73 9.31 -21.75
CA HIS A 325 -56.13 10.69 -21.61
C HIS A 325 -56.84 10.91 -20.27
N HIS A 326 -56.21 11.65 -19.34
CA HIS A 326 -56.78 12.05 -18.05
C HIS A 326 -57.52 10.92 -17.29
N GLY A 327 -56.85 9.76 -17.13
CA GLY A 327 -57.40 8.62 -16.40
C GLY A 327 -58.40 7.77 -17.17
N SER A 328 -58.55 8.00 -18.48
CA SER A 328 -59.35 7.20 -19.38
C SER A 328 -58.50 6.62 -20.50
N VAL A 329 -58.86 5.44 -21.01
CA VAL A 329 -58.17 4.84 -22.16
C VAL A 329 -58.86 5.30 -23.45
N VAL A 330 -58.07 5.64 -24.46
CA VAL A 330 -58.58 5.91 -25.82
C VAL A 330 -58.50 4.61 -26.58
N VAL A 331 -59.60 4.19 -27.18
CA VAL A 331 -59.73 2.86 -27.79
C VAL A 331 -60.17 2.93 -29.26
N ARG A 332 -59.63 2.02 -30.04
CA ARG A 332 -59.95 1.80 -31.43
C ARG A 332 -60.54 0.39 -31.62
N PRO A 333 -61.69 0.22 -32.35
CA PRO A 333 -62.25 -1.11 -32.61
C PRO A 333 -61.32 -1.94 -33.51
N ILE A 334 -61.09 -3.19 -33.12
CA ILE A 334 -60.35 -4.13 -33.96
C ILE A 334 -61.31 -4.63 -35.06
N LYS A 335 -61.04 -4.26 -36.32
CA LYS A 335 -61.79 -4.77 -37.46
C LYS A 335 -61.16 -6.13 -37.83
N TYR A 336 -61.83 -7.22 -37.50
CA TYR A 336 -61.54 -8.50 -38.13
C TYR A 336 -61.96 -8.41 -39.60
N THR A 337 -61.02 -8.42 -40.52
CA THR A 337 -61.29 -8.69 -41.93
C THR A 337 -61.77 -10.12 -42.00
N GLU A 338 -63.04 -10.35 -42.33
CA GLU A 338 -63.55 -11.69 -42.67
C GLU A 338 -62.79 -12.21 -43.91
N GLY A 339 -61.65 -12.84 -43.69
CA GLY A 339 -60.95 -13.64 -44.64
C GLY A 339 -61.54 -15.04 -44.58
N ARG A 340 -62.10 -15.49 -45.66
CA ARG A 340 -62.41 -16.88 -45.90
C ARG A 340 -61.19 -17.73 -45.62
N ASP A 341 -61.14 -18.28 -44.39
CA ASP A 341 -60.51 -19.58 -44.13
C ASP A 341 -60.56 -19.84 -42.62
N GLY A 342 -60.89 -21.06 -42.25
CA GLY A 342 -61.27 -21.54 -40.94
C GLY A 342 -60.27 -21.33 -39.81
N PRO A 343 -60.61 -21.73 -38.55
CA PRO A 343 -59.90 -21.37 -37.36
C PRO A 343 -58.55 -22.13 -37.30
N GLY A 344 -57.48 -21.38 -37.28
CA GLY A 344 -56.20 -21.98 -36.98
C GLY A 344 -54.96 -21.28 -37.52
N LYS A 345 -54.29 -20.68 -36.61
CA LYS A 345 -52.83 -20.42 -36.50
C LYS A 345 -52.46 -18.96 -36.34
N LEU A 346 -52.20 -18.64 -35.13
CA LEU A 346 -51.29 -17.56 -34.72
C LEU A 346 -49.97 -17.68 -35.50
N ARG A 347 -49.57 -16.62 -36.14
CA ARG A 347 -48.15 -16.47 -36.58
C ARG A 347 -47.43 -15.69 -35.48
N GLU A 348 -46.30 -16.30 -35.14
CA GLU A 348 -45.27 -15.77 -34.22
C GLU A 348 -44.76 -14.36 -34.59
#